data_26725987e0562dd52d9e42d185036510
#
_entry.id   26725987e0562dd52d9e42d185036510
#
_cell.length_a   1.000
_cell.length_b   1.000
_cell.length_c   1.000
_cell.angle_alpha   90.00
_cell.angle_beta   90.00
_cell.angle_gamma   90.00
#
_symmetry.space_group_name_H-M   'P 1'
#
loop_
_entity.id
_entity.type
_entity.pdbx_description
1 polymer ?
#
loop_
_entity_poly.entity_id
_entity_poly.type
_entity_poly.pdbx_seq_one_letter_code
_entity_poly.pdbx_strand_id
1 'polypeptide(L)'
;MEILVLAVFVVGYFAITIEHTIKIDKLIPALAAMAFSWAIIALSINSFDTWFNPATHSLVDGFGNLPLDEKTHLMEETLLHHLGKTAEILVFLIGAMTIVEIVDYFNGFSVFQKIINFKTKKAILWVFSGLAFVLSAIID
;
A
#
# COMPACT_ATOMS: atom_id res chain seq x y z
N MET A 1 23.33 0.22 9.86
CA MET A 1 22.05 -0.50 9.88
C MET A 1 21.10 -0.07 8.77
N GLU A 2 20.99 1.21 8.49
CA GLU A 2 20.16 1.75 7.40
C GLU A 2 20.45 1.10 6.03
N ILE A 3 21.72 0.88 5.71
CA ILE A 3 22.12 0.22 4.45
C ILE A 3 21.58 -1.22 4.37
N LEU A 4 21.46 -1.93 5.50
CA LEU A 4 20.93 -3.29 5.52
C LEU A 4 19.43 -3.31 5.23
N VAL A 5 18.68 -2.38 5.84
CA VAL A 5 17.24 -2.21 5.57
C VAL A 5 17.01 -1.83 4.11
N LEU A 6 17.83 -0.89 3.59
CA LEU A 6 17.79 -0.51 2.20
C LEU A 6 18.09 -1.69 1.27
N ALA A 7 19.08 -2.52 1.60
CA ALA A 7 19.43 -3.71 0.81
C ALA A 7 18.26 -4.71 0.78
N VAL A 8 17.62 -4.99 1.92
CA VAL A 8 16.44 -5.88 1.99
C VAL A 8 15.29 -5.33 1.14
N PHE A 9 15.05 -4.02 1.22
CA PHE A 9 14.03 -3.37 0.41
C PHE A 9 14.32 -3.51 -1.10
N VAL A 10 15.55 -3.22 -1.54
CA VAL A 10 15.95 -3.32 -2.94
C VAL A 10 15.84 -4.76 -3.45
N VAL A 11 16.30 -5.74 -2.67
CA VAL A 11 16.20 -7.16 -3.02
C VAL A 11 14.74 -7.60 -3.10
N GLY A 12 13.91 -7.20 -2.14
CA GLY A 12 12.47 -7.50 -2.16
C GLY A 12 11.78 -6.89 -3.37
N TYR A 13 12.08 -5.63 -3.68
CA TYR A 13 11.54 -4.95 -4.86
C TYR A 13 11.97 -5.61 -6.17
N PHE A 14 13.23 -6.02 -6.26
CA PHE A 14 13.75 -6.77 -7.40
C PHE A 14 13.05 -8.13 -7.55
N ALA A 15 12.83 -8.85 -6.44
CA ALA A 15 12.10 -10.11 -6.44
C ALA A 15 10.64 -9.96 -6.92
N ILE A 16 9.96 -8.85 -6.55
CA ILE A 16 8.63 -8.52 -7.06
C ILE A 16 8.66 -8.31 -8.56
N THR A 17 9.69 -7.61 -9.08
CA THR A 17 9.80 -7.28 -10.52
C THR A 17 10.00 -8.52 -11.38
N ILE A 18 10.69 -9.54 -10.88
CA ILE A 18 10.98 -10.80 -11.60
C ILE A 18 9.98 -11.92 -11.29
N GLU A 19 8.80 -11.59 -10.77
CA GLU A 19 7.70 -12.52 -10.44
C GLU A 19 7.46 -13.56 -11.54
N HIS A 20 7.36 -13.10 -12.79
CA HIS A 20 7.12 -13.96 -13.96
C HIS A 20 8.18 -15.04 -14.16
N THR A 21 9.43 -14.77 -13.78
CA THR A 21 10.55 -15.70 -13.96
C THR A 21 10.61 -16.72 -12.83
N ILE A 22 10.31 -16.28 -11.61
CA ILE A 22 10.41 -17.10 -10.40
C ILE A 22 9.12 -17.91 -10.17
N LYS A 23 8.00 -17.52 -10.78
CA LYS A 23 6.66 -18.12 -10.59
C LYS A 23 6.18 -18.07 -9.14
N ILE A 24 6.60 -17.07 -8.38
CA ILE A 24 6.19 -16.79 -7.00
C ILE A 24 5.32 -15.55 -7.03
N ASP A 25 4.13 -15.62 -6.41
CA ASP A 25 3.25 -14.45 -6.28
C ASP A 25 3.98 -13.28 -5.62
N LYS A 26 3.85 -12.08 -6.19
CA LYS A 26 4.47 -10.83 -5.70
C LYS A 26 4.15 -10.51 -4.24
N LEU A 27 3.05 -11.04 -3.71
CA LEU A 27 2.67 -10.87 -2.32
C LEU A 27 3.71 -11.48 -1.36
N ILE A 28 4.28 -12.63 -1.73
CA ILE A 28 5.24 -13.34 -0.87
C ILE A 28 6.53 -12.54 -0.68
N PRO A 29 7.26 -12.10 -1.73
CA PRO A 29 8.45 -11.29 -1.54
C PRO A 29 8.14 -9.92 -0.90
N ALA A 30 6.98 -9.33 -1.15
CA ALA A 30 6.58 -8.07 -0.52
C ALA A 30 6.40 -8.23 1.00
N LEU A 31 5.66 -9.24 1.45
CA LEU A 31 5.48 -9.52 2.87
C LEU A 31 6.78 -9.95 3.55
N ALA A 32 7.61 -10.76 2.87
CA ALA A 32 8.92 -11.14 3.38
C ALA A 32 9.83 -9.92 3.57
N ALA A 33 9.92 -9.04 2.57
CA ALA A 33 10.71 -7.81 2.65
C ALA A 33 10.24 -6.91 3.81
N MET A 34 8.93 -6.76 3.99
CA MET A 34 8.36 -6.02 5.12
C MET A 34 8.76 -6.64 6.46
N ALA A 35 8.56 -7.96 6.63
CA ALA A 35 8.87 -8.66 7.87
C ALA A 35 10.37 -8.60 8.22
N PHE A 36 11.25 -8.82 7.25
CA PHE A 36 12.70 -8.73 7.45
C PHE A 36 13.15 -7.30 7.75
N SER A 37 12.60 -6.29 7.08
CA SER A 37 12.93 -4.89 7.37
C SER A 37 12.56 -4.52 8.81
N TRP A 38 11.36 -4.87 9.26
CA TRP A 38 10.94 -4.61 10.65
C TRP A 38 11.74 -5.42 11.67
N ALA A 39 12.08 -6.67 11.35
CA ALA A 39 12.95 -7.48 12.23
C ALA A 39 14.34 -6.83 12.40
N ILE A 40 14.92 -6.33 11.31
CA ILE A 40 16.23 -5.64 11.38
C ILE A 40 16.12 -4.35 12.20
N ILE A 41 15.07 -3.55 12.00
CA ILE A 41 14.83 -2.33 12.77
C ILE A 41 14.70 -2.67 14.25
N ALA A 42 13.88 -3.67 14.61
CA ALA A 42 13.67 -4.09 16.00
C ALA A 42 14.96 -4.56 16.66
N LEU A 43 15.76 -5.38 15.98
CA LEU A 43 17.03 -5.88 16.51
C LEU A 43 18.11 -4.79 16.63
N SER A 44 18.00 -3.73 15.84
CA SER A 44 19.00 -2.65 15.79
C SER A 44 18.50 -1.32 16.32
N ILE A 45 17.41 -1.28 17.07
CA ILE A 45 16.75 -0.06 17.55
C ILE A 45 17.72 0.87 18.29
N ASN A 46 18.68 0.32 19.01
CA ASN A 46 19.70 1.07 19.75
C ASN A 46 20.77 1.71 18.85
N SER A 47 20.83 1.36 17.57
CA SER A 47 21.81 1.90 16.64
C SER A 47 21.28 3.12 15.87
N PHE A 48 20.05 3.53 16.13
CA PHE A 48 19.47 4.73 15.52
C PHE A 48 19.62 5.93 16.47
N ASP A 49 20.13 7.03 15.92
CA ASP A 49 20.27 8.29 16.65
C ASP A 49 19.04 9.18 16.51
N THR A 50 18.27 8.98 15.44
CA THR A 50 17.07 9.75 15.11
C THR A 50 15.91 8.82 14.79
N TRP A 51 14.70 9.24 15.12
CA TRP A 51 13.46 8.53 14.82
C TRP A 51 12.41 9.49 14.28
N PHE A 52 11.74 9.12 13.19
CA PHE A 52 10.62 9.89 12.65
C PHE A 52 9.30 9.35 13.19
N ASN A 53 8.54 10.20 13.88
CA ASN A 53 7.20 9.84 14.35
C ASN A 53 6.17 10.21 13.27
N PRO A 54 5.50 9.22 12.66
CA PRO A 54 4.54 9.46 11.57
C PRO A 54 3.23 10.12 12.05
N ALA A 55 2.90 10.03 13.33
CA ALA A 55 1.69 10.64 13.89
C ALA A 55 1.85 12.16 14.05
N THR A 56 3.03 12.61 14.48
CA THR A 56 3.33 14.04 14.68
C THR A 56 4.01 14.69 13.48
N HIS A 57 4.42 13.91 12.48
CA HIS A 57 5.19 14.32 11.30
C HIS A 57 6.49 15.04 11.66
N SER A 58 7.14 14.64 12.74
CA SER A 58 8.36 15.25 13.25
C SER A 58 9.39 14.21 13.68
N LEU A 59 10.64 14.67 13.78
CA LEU A 59 11.70 13.86 14.41
C LEU A 59 11.53 13.89 15.93
N VAL A 60 11.79 12.75 16.56
CA VAL A 60 11.82 12.62 18.02
C VAL A 60 13.14 13.16 18.53
N ASP A 61 13.10 14.23 19.29
CA ASP A 61 14.29 14.85 19.85
C ASP A 61 14.99 13.92 20.84
N GLY A 62 16.30 13.76 20.65
CA GLY A 62 17.12 12.98 21.57
C GLY A 62 16.85 11.47 21.56
N PHE A 63 16.26 10.92 20.51
CA PHE A 63 15.93 9.49 20.39
C PHE A 63 17.10 8.58 20.75
N GLY A 64 18.34 8.92 20.32
CA GLY A 64 19.53 8.12 20.62
C GLY A 64 19.78 7.89 22.13
N ASN A 65 19.35 8.84 22.98
CA ASN A 65 19.55 8.82 24.43
C ASN A 65 18.37 8.24 25.22
N LEU A 66 17.27 7.90 24.56
CA LEU A 66 16.10 7.33 25.21
C LEU A 66 16.38 5.91 25.74
N PRO A 67 15.75 5.51 26.86
CA PRO A 67 15.79 4.15 27.34
C PRO A 67 15.17 3.17 26.31
N LEU A 68 15.57 1.90 26.39
CA LEU A 68 15.15 0.89 25.44
C LEU A 68 13.61 0.74 25.35
N ASP A 69 12.94 0.81 26.50
CA ASP A 69 11.48 0.68 26.59
C ASP A 69 10.76 1.79 25.80
N GLU A 70 11.22 3.03 25.91
CA GLU A 70 10.65 4.16 25.16
C GLU A 70 10.94 4.03 23.64
N LYS A 71 12.14 3.61 23.25
CA LYS A 71 12.48 3.33 21.86
C LYS A 71 11.58 2.25 21.27
N THR A 72 11.37 1.17 22.02
CA THR A 72 10.52 0.05 21.59
C THR A 72 9.08 0.51 21.46
N HIS A 73 8.58 1.30 22.39
CA HIS A 73 7.23 1.85 22.33
C HIS A 73 7.03 2.74 21.09
N LEU A 74 7.97 3.64 20.80
CA LEU A 74 7.92 4.49 19.61
C LEU A 74 7.97 3.68 18.29
N MET A 75 8.75 2.60 18.28
CA MET A 75 8.81 1.68 17.15
C MET A 75 7.47 0.95 16.95
N GLU A 76 6.88 0.43 18.02
CA GLU A 76 5.56 -0.23 17.99
C GLU A 76 4.47 0.74 17.55
N GLU A 77 4.46 1.96 18.07
CA GLU A 77 3.52 3.02 17.67
C GLU A 77 3.65 3.33 16.17
N THR A 78 4.87 3.44 15.67
CA THR A 78 5.14 3.66 14.25
C THR A 78 4.64 2.49 13.39
N LEU A 79 4.90 1.25 13.82
CA LEU A 79 4.41 0.05 13.13
C LEU A 79 2.88 0.02 13.08
N LEU A 80 2.24 0.24 14.23
CA LEU A 80 0.77 0.26 14.34
C LEU A 80 0.15 1.37 13.50
N HIS A 81 0.78 2.54 13.44
CA HIS A 81 0.32 3.64 12.58
C HIS A 81 0.31 3.22 11.10
N HIS A 82 1.38 2.62 10.59
CA HIS A 82 1.46 2.16 9.21
C HIS A 82 0.50 1.00 8.92
N LEU A 83 0.37 0.05 9.86
CA LEU A 83 -0.61 -1.04 9.74
C LEU A 83 -2.04 -0.51 9.75
N GLY A 84 -2.33 0.47 10.61
CA GLY A 84 -3.64 1.13 10.67
C GLY A 84 -4.00 1.81 9.34
N LYS A 85 -3.08 2.55 8.75
CA LYS A 85 -3.27 3.16 7.41
C LYS A 85 -3.49 2.11 6.32
N THR A 86 -2.74 1.02 6.35
CA THR A 86 -2.94 -0.09 5.41
C THR A 86 -4.30 -0.75 5.60
N ALA A 87 -4.71 -0.99 6.86
CA ALA A 87 -6.02 -1.57 7.18
C ALA A 87 -7.17 -0.67 6.71
N GLU A 88 -7.05 0.66 6.85
CA GLU A 88 -8.02 1.63 6.35
C GLU A 88 -8.24 1.47 4.84
N ILE A 89 -7.15 1.38 4.06
CA ILE A 89 -7.22 1.15 2.62
C ILE A 89 -7.85 -0.21 2.29
N LEU A 90 -7.49 -1.27 3.02
CA LEU A 90 -8.04 -2.61 2.79
C LEU A 90 -9.56 -2.66 3.06
N VAL A 91 -10.03 -2.05 4.14
CA VAL A 91 -11.45 -1.98 4.46
C VAL A 91 -12.21 -1.22 3.38
N PHE A 92 -11.66 -0.08 2.92
CA PHE A 92 -12.23 0.67 1.81
C PHE A 92 -12.32 -0.18 0.53
N LEU A 93 -11.24 -0.86 0.16
CA LEU A 93 -11.21 -1.72 -1.03
C LEU A 93 -12.22 -2.86 -0.95
N ILE A 94 -12.33 -3.54 0.20
CA ILE A 94 -13.32 -4.62 0.40
C ILE A 94 -14.74 -4.07 0.21
N GLY A 95 -15.03 -2.91 0.82
CA GLY A 95 -16.33 -2.26 0.65
C GLY A 95 -16.64 -1.89 -0.80
N ALA A 96 -15.68 -1.27 -1.49
CA ALA A 96 -15.83 -0.88 -2.88
C ALA A 96 -16.03 -2.11 -3.80
N MET A 97 -15.22 -3.15 -3.63
CA MET A 97 -15.36 -4.39 -4.41
C MET A 97 -16.70 -5.08 -4.17
N THR A 98 -17.18 -5.11 -2.92
CA THR A 98 -18.48 -5.68 -2.59
C THR A 98 -19.61 -4.92 -3.29
N ILE A 99 -19.55 -3.59 -3.31
CA ILE A 99 -20.56 -2.77 -4.01
C ILE A 99 -20.52 -3.06 -5.51
N VAL A 100 -19.33 -3.11 -6.12
CA VAL A 100 -19.16 -3.41 -7.55
C VAL A 100 -19.74 -4.79 -7.87
N GLU A 101 -19.48 -5.81 -7.04
CA GLU A 101 -19.97 -7.17 -7.25
C GLU A 101 -21.50 -7.26 -7.12
N ILE A 102 -22.10 -6.54 -6.16
CA ILE A 102 -23.54 -6.44 -6.03
C ILE A 102 -24.16 -5.79 -7.29
N VAL A 103 -23.58 -4.69 -7.77
CA VAL A 103 -24.05 -4.01 -8.98
C VAL A 103 -23.96 -4.92 -10.20
N ASP A 104 -22.88 -5.69 -10.33
CA ASP A 104 -22.69 -6.65 -11.41
C ASP A 104 -23.69 -7.81 -11.34
N TYR A 105 -23.88 -8.37 -10.15
CA TYR A 105 -24.87 -9.44 -9.89
C TYR A 105 -26.29 -9.06 -10.33
N PHE A 106 -26.69 -7.81 -10.09
CA PHE A 106 -27.98 -7.29 -10.54
C PHE A 106 -27.98 -6.74 -11.97
N ASN A 107 -26.95 -7.05 -12.77
CA ASN A 107 -26.78 -6.54 -14.13
C ASN A 107 -26.82 -5.00 -14.25
N GLY A 108 -26.42 -4.28 -13.21
CA GLY A 108 -26.40 -2.81 -13.20
C GLY A 108 -25.56 -2.22 -14.31
N PHE A 109 -24.49 -2.89 -14.72
CA PHE A 109 -23.64 -2.48 -15.83
C PHE A 109 -24.27 -2.65 -17.21
N SER A 110 -25.38 -3.39 -17.35
CA SER A 110 -26.09 -3.58 -18.62
C SER A 110 -26.67 -2.27 -19.16
N VAL A 111 -26.93 -1.30 -18.27
CA VAL A 111 -27.35 0.06 -18.68
C VAL A 111 -26.26 0.74 -19.49
N PHE A 112 -25.00 0.63 -19.04
CA PHE A 112 -23.85 1.18 -19.76
C PHE A 112 -23.63 0.50 -21.11
N GLN A 113 -23.83 -0.82 -21.19
CA GLN A 113 -23.71 -1.57 -22.47
C GLN A 113 -24.75 -1.10 -23.50
N LYS A 114 -25.96 -0.72 -23.06
CA LYS A 114 -27.00 -0.17 -23.95
C LYS A 114 -26.71 1.24 -24.43
N ILE A 115 -26.05 2.04 -23.60
CA ILE A 115 -25.65 3.43 -23.93
C ILE A 115 -24.43 3.42 -24.86
N ILE A 116 -23.52 2.46 -24.70
CA ILE A 116 -22.27 2.35 -25.45
C ILE A 116 -22.47 1.49 -26.70
N ASN A 117 -23.22 2.00 -27.67
CA ASN A 117 -23.44 1.34 -28.94
C ASN A 117 -22.45 1.84 -30.03
N PHE A 118 -21.17 1.92 -29.69
CA PHE A 118 -20.13 2.38 -30.61
C PHE A 118 -19.48 1.20 -31.34
N LYS A 119 -19.38 1.32 -32.67
CA LYS A 119 -18.78 0.29 -33.56
C LYS A 119 -17.26 0.32 -33.58
N THR A 120 -16.61 1.34 -33.06
CA THR A 120 -15.16 1.52 -33.12
C THR A 120 -14.50 1.44 -31.75
N LYS A 121 -13.43 0.64 -31.63
CA LYS A 121 -12.64 0.49 -30.39
C LYS A 121 -12.12 1.82 -29.86
N LYS A 122 -11.76 2.76 -30.74
CA LYS A 122 -11.29 4.09 -30.37
C LYS A 122 -12.39 4.93 -29.69
N ALA A 123 -13.62 4.89 -30.20
CA ALA A 123 -14.74 5.62 -29.61
C ALA A 123 -15.09 5.08 -28.22
N ILE A 124 -15.09 3.76 -28.06
CA ILE A 124 -15.29 3.10 -26.75
C ILE A 124 -14.24 3.56 -25.75
N LEU A 125 -12.96 3.57 -26.14
CA LEU A 125 -11.86 4.01 -25.26
C LEU A 125 -12.04 5.45 -24.80
N TRP A 126 -12.35 6.37 -25.73
CA TRP A 126 -12.54 7.80 -25.40
C TRP A 126 -13.75 8.04 -24.49
N VAL A 127 -14.85 7.35 -24.72
CA VAL A 127 -16.06 7.48 -23.88
C VAL A 127 -15.79 6.93 -22.49
N PHE A 128 -15.17 5.75 -22.36
CA PHE A 128 -14.80 5.23 -21.04
C PHE A 128 -13.80 6.10 -20.30
N SER A 129 -12.79 6.63 -20.99
CA SER A 129 -11.83 7.56 -20.38
C SER A 129 -12.49 8.84 -19.89
N GLY A 130 -13.40 9.41 -20.71
CA GLY A 130 -14.15 10.60 -20.31
C GLY A 130 -15.09 10.35 -19.14
N LEU A 131 -15.79 9.23 -19.14
CA LEU A 131 -16.69 8.85 -18.07
C LEU A 131 -15.94 8.56 -16.76
N ALA A 132 -14.82 7.84 -16.84
CA ALA A 132 -13.95 7.59 -15.70
C ALA A 132 -13.37 8.88 -15.13
N PHE A 133 -12.98 9.83 -16.00
CA PHE A 133 -12.47 11.14 -15.57
C PHE A 133 -13.53 11.94 -14.81
N VAL A 134 -14.77 12.00 -15.34
CA VAL A 134 -15.88 12.72 -14.69
C VAL A 134 -16.26 12.05 -13.37
N LEU A 135 -16.35 10.72 -13.33
CA LEU A 135 -16.65 9.99 -12.09
C LEU A 135 -15.56 10.18 -11.04
N SER A 136 -14.29 10.12 -11.43
CA SER A 136 -13.17 10.37 -10.51
C SER A 136 -13.23 11.78 -9.93
N ALA A 137 -13.54 12.79 -10.74
CA ALA A 137 -13.66 14.18 -10.29
C ALA A 137 -14.85 14.44 -9.35
N ILE A 138 -15.85 13.55 -9.30
CA ILE A 138 -17.03 13.68 -8.42
C ILE A 138 -16.83 12.88 -7.11
N ILE A 139 -16.11 11.76 -7.19
CA ILE A 139 -15.93 10.82 -6.07
C ILE A 139 -14.74 11.22 -5.18
N ASP A 140 -13.76 11.91 -5.74
CA ASP A 140 -12.57 12.40 -5.04
C ASP A 140 -12.85 13.82 -4.48
#